data_2cf03180dfecec31a98dcc852fa5ca62
#
_entry.id   2cf03180dfecec31a98dcc852fa5ca62
#
_cell.length_a   1.000
_cell.length_b   1.000
_cell.length_c   1.000
_cell.angle_alpha   90.00
_cell.angle_beta   90.00
_cell.angle_gamma   90.00
#
_symmetry.space_group_name_H-M   'P 1'
#
loop_
_entity.id
_entity.type
_entity.pdbx_description
1 polymer ?
#
loop_
_entity_poly.entity_id
_entity_poly.type
_entity_poly.pdbx_seq_one_letter_code
_entity_poly.pdbx_strand_id
1 'polypeptide(L)'
;MNLAIKSALPDPSVSHFVHSLWMLENKTKEDVAFILLPNGMVDMNLMSVNSGNWKMVVRGVDTVPGEATVPAHTRMYAVGFKLLAVEYLLKSPVKDVLNFGRNFEDDHWRYSDKELESLESFCETTTRKIKTVYCENSDPRKKKLFELIYSTKGSVTVKELSEHVAWSSRQINRYFNDQFGISLKTYCNILRFGASFKQLSEGNLFPEQNFTDQTHFIKEIRKYAGVTPKELSKNKDGRFIDITAIKNFPA
;
A
#
# COMPACT_ATOMS: atom_id res chain seq x y z
N MET A 1 -13.42 12.51 11.20
CA MET A 1 -12.21 11.90 11.82
C MET A 1 -11.21 13.02 12.15
N ASN A 2 -10.68 13.07 13.36
CA ASN A 2 -9.77 14.14 13.83
C ASN A 2 -8.28 13.79 13.58
N LEU A 3 -7.98 13.12 12.46
CA LEU A 3 -6.61 12.84 12.03
C LEU A 3 -6.20 13.82 10.95
N ALA A 4 -5.03 14.43 11.11
CA ALA A 4 -4.40 15.18 10.04
C ALA A 4 -3.61 14.20 9.16
N ILE A 5 -3.99 14.09 7.87
CA ILE A 5 -3.36 13.20 6.91
C ILE A 5 -2.78 14.06 5.78
N LYS A 6 -1.50 13.86 5.48
CA LYS A 6 -0.82 14.42 4.32
C LYS A 6 -0.19 13.31 3.52
N SER A 7 -0.19 13.41 2.20
CA SER A 7 0.43 12.44 1.30
C SER A 7 1.28 13.11 0.24
N ALA A 8 2.24 12.37 -0.29
CA ALA A 8 3.11 12.79 -1.37
C ALA A 8 3.31 11.66 -2.37
N LEU A 9 3.45 12.02 -3.64
CA LEU A 9 3.92 11.10 -4.67
C LEU A 9 5.41 10.85 -4.50
N PRO A 10 5.90 9.66 -4.84
CA PRO A 10 7.33 9.37 -4.81
C PRO A 10 8.08 10.16 -5.90
N ASP A 11 9.36 10.42 -5.63
CA ASP A 11 10.28 10.87 -6.69
C ASP A 11 10.24 9.87 -7.86
N PRO A 12 10.20 10.33 -9.13
CA PRO A 12 10.12 9.45 -10.30
C PRO A 12 11.20 8.37 -10.35
N SER A 13 12.41 8.66 -9.83
CA SER A 13 13.53 7.71 -9.82
C SER A 13 13.31 6.48 -8.93
N VAL A 14 12.38 6.54 -7.97
CA VAL A 14 12.03 5.44 -7.05
C VAL A 14 10.58 4.97 -7.18
N SER A 15 9.83 5.53 -8.13
CA SER A 15 8.40 5.25 -8.33
C SER A 15 8.10 3.79 -8.71
N HIS A 16 9.09 3.03 -9.18
CA HIS A 16 8.94 1.60 -9.44
C HIS A 16 8.93 0.76 -8.15
N PHE A 17 9.42 1.31 -7.03
CA PHE A 17 9.40 0.67 -5.70
C PHE A 17 8.35 1.28 -4.76
N VAL A 18 8.09 2.58 -4.89
CA VAL A 18 7.21 3.32 -3.99
C VAL A 18 5.92 3.69 -4.72
N HIS A 19 4.80 3.48 -4.05
CA HIS A 19 3.49 3.94 -4.50
C HIS A 19 3.17 5.33 -3.93
N SER A 20 3.39 5.51 -2.64
CA SER A 20 3.04 6.73 -1.92
C SER A 20 3.87 6.88 -0.65
N LEU A 21 4.03 8.13 -0.20
CA LEU A 21 4.54 8.47 1.12
C LEU A 21 3.48 9.31 1.83
N TRP A 22 3.35 9.16 3.15
CA TRP A 22 2.36 9.91 3.87
C TRP A 22 2.72 10.11 5.34
N MET A 23 2.08 11.10 5.92
CA MET A 23 2.17 11.43 7.32
C MET A 23 0.77 11.50 7.91
N LEU A 24 0.62 10.96 9.10
CA LEU A 24 -0.60 10.99 9.88
C LEU A 24 -0.29 11.53 11.27
N GLU A 25 -1.11 12.47 11.76
CA GLU A 25 -1.03 12.98 13.12
C GLU A 25 -2.37 12.88 13.83
N ASN A 26 -2.36 12.28 15.02
CA ASN A 26 -3.44 12.37 15.98
C ASN A 26 -3.03 13.37 17.09
N LYS A 27 -3.54 14.59 17.00
CA LYS A 27 -3.28 15.66 18.00
C LYS A 27 -4.30 15.67 19.13
N THR A 28 -5.27 14.77 19.11
CA THR A 28 -6.33 14.70 20.11
C THR A 28 -5.88 13.96 21.35
N LYS A 29 -6.68 14.04 22.42
CA LYS A 29 -6.47 13.29 23.66
C LYS A 29 -7.11 11.89 23.63
N GLU A 30 -7.70 11.50 22.50
CA GLU A 30 -8.42 10.24 22.34
C GLU A 30 -7.78 9.41 21.23
N ASP A 31 -7.84 8.11 21.39
CA ASP A 31 -7.46 7.16 20.36
C ASP A 31 -8.45 7.22 19.20
N VAL A 32 -7.96 7.12 17.98
CA VAL A 32 -8.82 7.15 16.78
C VAL A 32 -8.74 5.82 16.06
N ALA A 33 -9.86 5.10 16.03
CA ALA A 33 -9.99 3.87 15.26
C ALA A 33 -10.33 4.16 13.78
N PHE A 34 -9.79 3.33 12.90
CA PHE A 34 -10.05 3.40 11.46
C PHE A 34 -9.92 2.01 10.81
N ILE A 35 -10.34 1.91 9.55
CA ILE A 35 -10.28 0.69 8.77
C ILE A 35 -9.27 0.88 7.64
N LEU A 36 -8.30 -0.04 7.58
CA LEU A 36 -7.38 -0.22 6.46
C LEU A 36 -8.05 -1.08 5.40
N LEU A 37 -7.97 -0.67 4.15
CA LEU A 37 -8.47 -1.44 3.02
C LEU A 37 -7.32 -2.15 2.30
N PRO A 38 -7.55 -3.34 1.74
CA PRO A 38 -6.58 -3.97 0.85
C PRO A 38 -6.27 -3.06 -0.34
N ASN A 39 -5.06 -2.57 -0.45
CA ASN A 39 -4.61 -1.67 -1.52
C ASN A 39 -3.48 -2.26 -2.37
N GLY A 40 -2.97 -3.44 -1.97
CA GLY A 40 -1.90 -4.15 -2.67
C GLY A 40 -0.50 -3.64 -2.37
N MET A 41 -0.34 -2.77 -1.37
CA MET A 41 0.97 -2.27 -0.95
C MET A 41 1.50 -3.06 0.25
N VAL A 42 2.79 -2.96 0.46
CA VAL A 42 3.49 -3.35 1.68
C VAL A 42 3.89 -2.06 2.37
N ASP A 43 3.41 -1.84 3.58
CA ASP A 43 3.62 -0.58 4.27
C ASP A 43 4.75 -0.68 5.30
N MET A 44 5.69 0.27 5.23
CA MET A 44 6.64 0.52 6.29
C MET A 44 6.18 1.74 7.07
N ASN A 45 5.79 1.52 8.32
CA ASN A 45 5.23 2.54 9.22
C ASN A 45 6.23 2.88 10.32
N LEU A 46 6.50 4.18 10.48
CA LEU A 46 7.27 4.74 11.59
C LEU A 46 6.29 5.49 12.49
N MET A 47 6.19 5.11 13.74
CA MET A 47 5.24 5.69 14.68
C MET A 47 5.93 6.13 15.98
N SER A 48 5.62 7.34 16.44
CA SER A 48 5.98 7.88 17.74
C SER A 48 4.73 8.33 18.49
N VAL A 49 4.61 7.91 19.73
CA VAL A 49 3.51 8.27 20.64
C VAL A 49 4.05 9.17 21.74
N ASN A 50 3.37 10.28 22.04
CA ASN A 50 3.80 11.27 23.06
C ASN A 50 5.25 11.77 22.86
N SER A 51 5.69 11.94 21.61
CA SER A 51 7.07 12.30 21.26
C SER A 51 8.12 11.32 21.83
N GLY A 52 7.72 10.07 22.05
CA GLY A 52 8.62 8.99 22.45
C GLY A 52 9.45 8.44 21.30
N ASN A 53 10.15 7.36 21.54
CA ASN A 53 10.98 6.70 20.52
C ASN A 53 10.17 6.24 19.32
N TRP A 54 10.75 6.40 18.14
CA TRP A 54 10.17 5.90 16.89
C TRP A 54 10.22 4.38 16.85
N LYS A 55 9.08 3.78 16.56
CA LYS A 55 8.96 2.35 16.30
C LYS A 55 8.69 2.14 14.83
N MET A 56 9.36 1.17 14.23
CA MET A 56 9.17 0.84 12.83
C MET A 56 8.52 -0.52 12.70
N VAL A 57 7.48 -0.59 11.87
CA VAL A 57 6.70 -1.80 11.58
C VAL A 57 6.57 -1.97 10.08
N VAL A 58 6.86 -3.16 9.59
CA VAL A 58 6.50 -3.55 8.21
C VAL A 58 5.23 -4.37 8.27
N ARG A 59 4.21 -3.93 7.53
CA ARG A 59 2.94 -4.61 7.32
C ARG A 59 2.93 -5.24 5.94
N GLY A 60 2.58 -6.51 5.87
CA GLY A 60 2.43 -7.25 4.61
C GLY A 60 1.18 -6.81 3.83
N VAL A 61 0.92 -7.51 2.74
CA VAL A 61 -0.27 -7.25 1.92
C VAL A 61 -1.54 -7.58 2.71
N ASP A 62 -2.52 -6.69 2.69
CA ASP A 62 -3.85 -6.97 3.23
C ASP A 62 -4.73 -7.64 2.17
N THR A 63 -5.47 -8.65 2.58
CA THR A 63 -6.45 -9.40 1.76
C THR A 63 -7.88 -9.23 2.24
N VAL A 64 -8.04 -8.68 3.43
CA VAL A 64 -9.31 -8.36 4.09
C VAL A 64 -9.20 -6.98 4.75
N PRO A 65 -10.31 -6.29 5.02
CA PRO A 65 -10.24 -5.03 5.76
C PRO A 65 -9.69 -5.27 7.18
N GLY A 66 -8.80 -4.40 7.62
CA GLY A 66 -8.17 -4.47 8.94
C GLY A 66 -8.58 -3.29 9.82
N GLU A 67 -8.91 -3.55 11.08
CA GLU A 67 -9.09 -2.48 12.07
C GLU A 67 -7.73 -2.07 12.63
N ALA A 68 -7.53 -0.77 12.76
CA ALA A 68 -6.34 -0.19 13.36
C ALA A 68 -6.70 1.02 14.22
N THR A 69 -5.84 1.32 15.19
CA THR A 69 -6.03 2.44 16.10
C THR A 69 -4.77 3.29 16.12
N VAL A 70 -4.95 4.60 15.97
CA VAL A 70 -3.89 5.59 16.19
C VAL A 70 -4.06 6.14 17.60
N PRO A 71 -3.12 5.87 18.52
CA PRO A 71 -3.20 6.39 19.88
C PRO A 71 -3.24 7.92 19.91
N ALA A 72 -3.75 8.48 21.01
CA ALA A 72 -3.67 9.91 21.29
C ALA A 72 -2.20 10.40 21.15
N HIS A 73 -2.04 11.66 20.71
CA HIS A 73 -0.73 12.30 20.56
C HIS A 73 0.30 11.49 19.76
N THR A 74 -0.15 10.84 18.69
CA THR A 74 0.70 10.05 17.79
C THR A 74 1.06 10.83 16.53
N ARG A 75 2.33 10.73 16.12
CA ARG A 75 2.79 11.06 14.77
C ARG A 75 3.28 9.78 14.08
N MET A 76 2.87 9.61 12.83
CA MET A 76 3.26 8.45 12.02
C MET A 76 3.65 8.89 10.62
N TYR A 77 4.72 8.28 10.10
CA TYR A 77 5.10 8.33 8.70
C TYR A 77 4.97 6.94 8.09
N ALA A 78 4.63 6.88 6.81
CA ALA A 78 4.55 5.61 6.11
C ALA A 78 5.07 5.69 4.68
N VAL A 79 5.66 4.59 4.25
CA VAL A 79 6.02 4.33 2.86
C VAL A 79 5.18 3.16 2.37
N GLY A 80 4.29 3.41 1.42
CA GLY A 80 3.57 2.37 0.69
C GLY A 80 4.46 1.80 -0.42
N PHE A 81 5.06 0.66 -0.20
CA PHE A 81 5.92 -0.03 -1.15
C PHE A 81 5.12 -0.86 -2.14
N LYS A 82 5.50 -0.79 -3.41
CA LYS A 82 5.13 -1.76 -4.42
C LYS A 82 5.85 -3.09 -4.17
N LEU A 83 5.28 -4.21 -4.60
CA LEU A 83 5.81 -5.52 -4.23
C LEU A 83 7.26 -5.79 -4.65
N LEU A 84 7.74 -5.14 -5.70
CA LEU A 84 9.14 -5.27 -6.12
C LEU A 84 10.12 -4.83 -5.02
N ALA A 85 9.72 -3.88 -4.18
CA ALA A 85 10.52 -3.40 -3.05
C ALA A 85 10.79 -4.46 -1.98
N VAL A 86 9.90 -5.43 -1.82
CA VAL A 86 10.05 -6.50 -0.83
C VAL A 86 11.36 -7.26 -1.00
N GLU A 87 11.67 -7.61 -2.24
CA GLU A 87 12.89 -8.36 -2.55
C GLU A 87 14.13 -7.47 -2.59
N TYR A 88 14.04 -6.29 -3.25
CA TYR A 88 15.22 -5.48 -3.54
C TYR A 88 15.55 -4.45 -2.46
N LEU A 89 14.58 -4.02 -1.67
CA LEU A 89 14.79 -3.03 -0.62
C LEU A 89 14.66 -3.61 0.78
N LEU A 90 13.58 -4.35 1.07
CA LEU A 90 13.37 -4.94 2.39
C LEU A 90 14.15 -6.25 2.59
N LYS A 91 14.54 -6.90 1.49
CA LYS A 91 15.35 -8.14 1.45
C LYS A 91 14.80 -9.26 2.35
N SER A 92 13.51 -9.25 2.60
CA SER A 92 12.82 -10.20 3.48
C SER A 92 11.40 -10.44 2.98
N PRO A 93 11.00 -11.69 2.72
CA PRO A 93 9.62 -12.01 2.38
C PRO A 93 8.62 -11.50 3.40
N VAL A 94 7.43 -11.12 2.94
CA VAL A 94 6.34 -10.62 3.79
C VAL A 94 5.18 -11.58 3.91
N LYS A 95 5.35 -12.83 3.43
CA LYS A 95 4.31 -13.87 3.47
C LYS A 95 3.80 -14.17 4.88
N ASP A 96 4.70 -14.09 5.87
CA ASP A 96 4.41 -14.42 7.27
C ASP A 96 3.70 -13.28 8.03
N VAL A 97 3.56 -12.12 7.37
CA VAL A 97 2.86 -10.93 7.91
C VAL A 97 1.68 -10.51 7.02
N LEU A 98 1.10 -11.46 6.27
CA LEU A 98 -0.13 -11.24 5.52
C LEU A 98 -1.27 -10.81 6.48
N ASN A 99 -1.89 -9.66 6.21
CA ASN A 99 -2.88 -8.99 7.06
C ASN A 99 -2.35 -8.52 8.44
N PHE A 100 -1.04 -8.58 8.66
CA PHE A 100 -0.40 -8.23 9.93
C PHE A 100 0.82 -7.33 9.72
N GLY A 101 1.34 -6.81 10.82
CA GLY A 101 2.61 -6.12 10.87
C GLY A 101 3.58 -6.81 11.84
N ARG A 102 4.88 -6.65 11.58
CA ARG A 102 5.95 -7.04 12.50
C ARG A 102 6.88 -5.87 12.74
N ASN A 103 7.51 -5.83 13.90
CA ASN A 103 8.62 -4.91 14.13
C ASN A 103 9.70 -5.14 13.07
N PHE A 104 10.24 -4.05 12.55
CA PHE A 104 11.27 -4.08 11.53
C PHE A 104 12.50 -3.35 12.06
N GLU A 105 13.56 -4.09 12.28
CA GLU A 105 14.83 -3.58 12.81
C GLU A 105 15.88 -3.72 11.71
N ASP A 106 16.16 -2.61 11.05
CA ASP A 106 17.19 -2.52 10.02
C ASP A 106 17.80 -1.12 10.11
N ASP A 107 19.09 -1.05 10.38
CA ASP A 107 19.83 0.20 10.59
C ASP A 107 19.77 1.12 9.37
N HIS A 108 19.67 0.56 8.17
CA HIS A 108 19.55 1.35 6.96
C HIS A 108 18.27 2.18 6.95
N TRP A 109 17.17 1.66 7.52
CA TRP A 109 15.86 2.32 7.55
C TRP A 109 15.63 3.17 8.81
N ARG A 110 16.64 3.34 9.68
CA ARG A 110 16.53 4.28 10.81
C ARG A 110 16.51 5.71 10.31
N TYR A 111 15.67 6.52 10.93
CA TYR A 111 15.53 7.94 10.68
C TYR A 111 15.87 8.71 11.94
N SER A 112 16.56 9.84 11.79
CA SER A 112 16.77 10.83 12.85
C SER A 112 15.53 11.72 13.00
N ASP A 113 15.38 12.37 14.15
CA ASP A 113 14.28 13.29 14.38
C ASP A 113 14.24 14.42 13.35
N LYS A 114 15.41 14.92 12.91
CA LYS A 114 15.52 15.92 11.85
C LYS A 114 14.93 15.46 10.51
N GLU A 115 15.11 14.19 10.18
CA GLU A 115 14.58 13.59 8.94
C GLU A 115 13.06 13.34 9.03
N LEU A 116 12.50 13.39 10.24
CA LEU A 116 11.07 13.22 10.56
C LEU A 116 10.41 14.52 11.04
N GLU A 117 11.00 15.69 10.79
CA GLU A 117 10.39 16.98 11.11
C GLU A 117 9.19 17.29 10.21
N SER A 118 9.24 16.89 8.94
CA SER A 118 8.19 17.14 7.95
C SER A 118 8.02 15.98 6.99
N LEU A 119 6.87 15.94 6.29
CA LEU A 119 6.66 14.98 5.20
C LEU A 119 7.69 15.15 4.08
N GLU A 120 8.10 16.38 3.79
CA GLU A 120 9.08 16.71 2.75
C GLU A 120 10.45 16.10 3.10
N SER A 121 10.98 16.38 4.30
CA SER A 121 12.25 15.81 4.79
C SER A 121 12.21 14.26 4.78
N PHE A 122 11.08 13.69 5.18
CA PHE A 122 10.86 12.25 5.15
C PHE A 122 10.92 11.70 3.71
N CYS A 123 10.28 12.35 2.74
CA CYS A 123 10.28 11.95 1.33
C CYS A 123 11.69 11.99 0.72
N GLU A 124 12.42 13.09 0.95
CA GLU A 124 13.79 13.25 0.47
C GLU A 124 14.72 12.18 1.04
N THR A 125 14.64 11.98 2.37
CA THR A 125 15.46 10.97 3.05
C THR A 125 15.13 9.57 2.59
N THR A 126 13.85 9.22 2.46
CA THR A 126 13.41 7.91 1.98
C THR A 126 13.91 7.66 0.56
N THR A 127 13.80 8.66 -0.32
CA THR A 127 14.32 8.57 -1.68
C THR A 127 15.83 8.31 -1.70
N ARG A 128 16.61 9.04 -0.89
CA ARG A 128 18.05 8.85 -0.75
C ARG A 128 18.40 7.44 -0.23
N LYS A 129 17.71 6.97 0.82
CA LYS A 129 17.89 5.62 1.37
C LYS A 129 17.62 4.53 0.33
N ILE A 130 16.55 4.65 -0.44
CA ILE A 130 16.23 3.70 -1.52
C ILE A 130 17.35 3.66 -2.54
N LYS A 131 17.83 4.82 -3.02
CA LYS A 131 18.94 4.91 -3.98
C LYS A 131 20.23 4.27 -3.47
N THR A 132 20.48 4.28 -2.16
CA THR A 132 21.66 3.67 -1.55
C THR A 132 21.56 2.15 -1.44
N VAL A 133 20.35 1.62 -1.16
CA VAL A 133 20.12 0.15 -1.03
C VAL A 133 20.02 -0.52 -2.40
N TYR A 134 19.43 0.18 -3.36
CA TYR A 134 19.15 -0.39 -4.67
C TYR A 134 20.44 -0.45 -5.50
N CYS A 135 20.95 -1.66 -5.68
CA CYS A 135 21.92 -1.97 -6.72
C CYS A 135 21.16 -2.32 -8.00
N GLU A 136 21.55 -1.78 -9.15
CA GLU A 136 20.87 -1.93 -10.46
C GLU A 136 20.75 -3.38 -10.99
N ASN A 137 21.05 -4.38 -10.17
CA ASN A 137 21.09 -5.78 -10.55
C ASN A 137 19.72 -6.51 -10.33
N SER A 138 18.61 -5.85 -10.71
CA SER A 138 17.30 -6.47 -10.64
C SER A 138 17.03 -7.38 -11.84
N ASP A 139 16.39 -8.52 -11.61
CA ASP A 139 15.93 -9.40 -12.69
C ASP A 139 14.97 -8.64 -13.61
N PRO A 140 15.31 -8.43 -14.90
CA PRO A 140 14.49 -7.64 -15.82
C PRO A 140 13.10 -8.27 -16.03
N ARG A 141 12.96 -9.59 -15.84
CA ARG A 141 11.67 -10.27 -15.95
C ARG A 141 10.73 -9.87 -14.82
N LYS A 142 11.26 -9.72 -13.59
CA LYS A 142 10.48 -9.25 -12.42
C LYS A 142 10.06 -7.81 -12.61
N LYS A 143 10.98 -6.96 -13.06
CA LYS A 143 10.65 -5.57 -13.36
C LYS A 143 9.51 -5.48 -14.38
N LYS A 144 9.63 -6.21 -15.49
CA LYS A 144 8.61 -6.27 -16.53
C LYS A 144 7.27 -6.83 -16.02
N LEU A 145 7.33 -7.87 -15.17
CA LEU A 145 6.15 -8.46 -14.54
C LEU A 145 5.35 -7.41 -13.75
N PHE A 146 6.01 -6.69 -12.86
CA PHE A 146 5.35 -5.67 -12.04
C PHE A 146 4.93 -4.43 -12.84
N GLU A 147 5.69 -4.00 -13.84
CA GLU A 147 5.26 -2.94 -14.76
C GLU A 147 3.93 -3.27 -15.44
N LEU A 148 3.78 -4.49 -15.97
CA LEU A 148 2.54 -4.94 -16.61
C LEU A 148 1.38 -5.03 -15.60
N ILE A 149 1.63 -5.57 -14.41
CA ILE A 149 0.60 -5.68 -13.37
C ILE A 149 0.09 -4.29 -12.96
N TYR A 150 0.98 -3.33 -12.72
CA TYR A 150 0.57 -1.99 -12.28
C TYR A 150 -0.03 -1.15 -13.40
N SER A 151 0.52 -1.16 -14.60
CA SER A 151 -0.02 -0.41 -15.75
C SER A 151 -1.43 -0.84 -16.13
N THR A 152 -1.74 -2.14 -15.95
CA THR A 152 -3.07 -2.69 -16.20
C THR A 152 -3.98 -2.65 -14.97
N LYS A 153 -3.52 -2.11 -13.84
CA LYS A 153 -4.26 -2.11 -12.57
C LYS A 153 -4.80 -3.51 -12.20
N GLY A 154 -4.00 -4.56 -12.45
CA GLY A 154 -4.38 -5.95 -12.20
C GLY A 154 -5.38 -6.56 -13.19
N SER A 155 -5.62 -5.97 -14.36
CA SER A 155 -6.51 -6.56 -15.37
C SER A 155 -5.84 -7.64 -16.21
N VAL A 156 -4.51 -7.66 -16.22
CA VAL A 156 -3.72 -8.62 -16.98
C VAL A 156 -3.92 -10.04 -16.45
N THR A 157 -4.03 -11.01 -17.36
CA THR A 157 -4.16 -12.42 -17.01
C THR A 157 -2.78 -13.04 -16.74
N VAL A 158 -2.77 -14.15 -15.96
CA VAL A 158 -1.53 -14.92 -15.72
C VAL A 158 -0.92 -15.43 -17.02
N LYS A 159 -1.76 -15.76 -18.01
CA LYS A 159 -1.31 -16.24 -19.33
C LYS A 159 -0.58 -15.13 -20.09
N GLU A 160 -1.17 -13.96 -20.21
CA GLU A 160 -0.54 -12.80 -20.86
C GLU A 160 0.79 -12.42 -20.17
N LEU A 161 0.83 -12.41 -18.84
CA LEU A 161 2.08 -12.17 -18.12
C LEU A 161 3.14 -13.21 -18.45
N SER A 162 2.76 -14.50 -18.46
CA SER A 162 3.67 -15.62 -18.77
C SER A 162 4.32 -15.46 -20.16
N GLU A 163 3.54 -15.03 -21.14
CA GLU A 163 4.01 -14.79 -22.50
C GLU A 163 5.01 -13.61 -22.58
N HIS A 164 4.81 -12.57 -21.76
CA HIS A 164 5.62 -11.35 -21.81
C HIS A 164 6.92 -11.41 -21.00
N VAL A 165 6.98 -12.25 -19.94
CA VAL A 165 8.10 -12.24 -19.00
C VAL A 165 8.97 -13.50 -19.06
N ALA A 166 8.70 -14.41 -20.00
CA ALA A 166 9.42 -15.69 -20.14
C ALA A 166 9.46 -16.52 -18.83
N TRP A 167 8.38 -16.44 -18.05
CA TRP A 167 8.12 -17.29 -16.87
C TRP A 167 6.83 -18.06 -17.07
N SER A 168 6.82 -19.34 -16.73
CA SER A 168 5.56 -20.09 -16.73
C SER A 168 4.61 -19.57 -15.65
N SER A 169 3.32 -19.72 -15.87
CA SER A 169 2.28 -19.38 -14.88
C SER A 169 2.55 -20.01 -13.51
N ARG A 170 3.12 -21.24 -13.49
CA ARG A 170 3.51 -21.91 -12.24
C ARG A 170 4.66 -21.19 -11.53
N GLN A 171 5.67 -20.73 -12.26
CA GLN A 171 6.79 -19.97 -11.68
C GLN A 171 6.33 -18.64 -11.12
N ILE A 172 5.46 -17.91 -11.83
CA ILE A 172 4.90 -16.63 -11.35
C ILE A 172 4.10 -16.85 -10.06
N ASN A 173 3.19 -17.84 -10.03
CA ASN A 173 2.39 -18.12 -8.83
C ASN A 173 3.26 -18.60 -7.65
N ARG A 174 4.29 -19.41 -7.89
CA ARG A 174 5.23 -19.80 -6.84
C ARG A 174 5.96 -18.58 -6.26
N TYR A 175 6.47 -17.70 -7.11
CA TYR A 175 7.12 -16.47 -6.69
C TYR A 175 6.20 -15.60 -5.81
N PHE A 176 4.94 -15.43 -6.21
CA PHE A 176 3.97 -14.66 -5.41
C PHE A 176 3.69 -15.31 -4.05
N ASN A 177 3.49 -16.62 -4.01
CA ASN A 177 3.25 -17.32 -2.75
C ASN A 177 4.47 -17.28 -1.83
N ASP A 178 5.69 -17.47 -2.37
CA ASP A 178 6.91 -17.50 -1.58
C ASP A 178 7.29 -16.13 -1.01
N GLN A 179 7.06 -15.06 -1.75
CA GLN A 179 7.42 -13.70 -1.33
C GLN A 179 6.31 -13.00 -0.55
N PHE A 180 5.05 -13.15 -0.98
CA PHE A 180 3.94 -12.32 -0.50
C PHE A 180 2.82 -13.11 0.19
N GLY A 181 2.85 -14.46 0.15
CA GLY A 181 1.83 -15.31 0.79
C GLY A 181 0.49 -15.36 0.06
N ILE A 182 0.37 -14.83 -1.14
CA ILE A 182 -0.87 -14.77 -1.92
C ILE A 182 -0.63 -15.20 -3.37
N SER A 183 -1.70 -15.64 -4.05
CA SER A 183 -1.63 -15.91 -5.48
C SER A 183 -1.60 -14.62 -6.30
N LEU A 184 -0.99 -14.66 -7.50
CA LEU A 184 -1.06 -13.54 -8.44
C LEU A 184 -2.50 -13.11 -8.72
N LYS A 185 -3.43 -14.05 -8.88
CA LYS A 185 -4.86 -13.74 -9.10
C LYS A 185 -5.46 -12.93 -7.95
N THR A 186 -5.17 -13.32 -6.71
CA THR A 186 -5.62 -12.59 -5.51
C THR A 186 -5.05 -11.18 -5.52
N TYR A 187 -3.75 -11.03 -5.80
CA TYR A 187 -3.10 -9.73 -5.87
C TYR A 187 -3.71 -8.81 -6.94
N CYS A 188 -3.91 -9.34 -8.16
CA CYS A 188 -4.55 -8.59 -9.23
C CYS A 188 -5.97 -8.13 -8.87
N ASN A 189 -6.73 -8.95 -8.15
CA ASN A 189 -8.07 -8.57 -7.68
C ASN A 189 -7.98 -7.43 -6.65
N ILE A 190 -7.01 -7.47 -5.74
CA ILE A 190 -6.77 -6.39 -4.75
C ILE A 190 -6.42 -5.08 -5.48
N LEU A 191 -5.55 -5.12 -6.48
CA LEU A 191 -5.20 -3.92 -7.26
C LEU A 191 -6.41 -3.34 -8.00
N ARG A 192 -7.28 -4.18 -8.57
CA ARG A 192 -8.53 -3.72 -9.20
C ARG A 192 -9.47 -3.07 -8.20
N PHE A 193 -9.57 -3.64 -6.99
CA PHE A 193 -10.32 -3.04 -5.90
C PHE A 193 -9.73 -1.68 -5.51
N GLY A 194 -8.42 -1.58 -5.27
CA GLY A 194 -7.73 -0.32 -4.96
C GLY A 194 -7.89 0.74 -6.06
N ALA A 195 -7.86 0.32 -7.34
CA ALA A 195 -8.09 1.23 -8.47
C ALA A 195 -9.50 1.86 -8.48
N SER A 196 -10.48 1.26 -7.79
CA SER A 196 -11.83 1.82 -7.66
C SER A 196 -11.98 2.90 -6.56
N PHE A 197 -10.97 3.10 -5.73
CA PHE A 197 -11.08 4.04 -4.59
C PHE A 197 -11.35 5.47 -5.04
N LYS A 198 -10.68 5.93 -6.10
CA LYS A 198 -10.88 7.28 -6.63
C LYS A 198 -12.33 7.50 -7.05
N GLN A 199 -12.87 6.67 -7.94
CA GLN A 199 -14.25 6.77 -8.40
C GLN A 199 -15.26 6.70 -7.24
N LEU A 200 -15.01 5.81 -6.27
CA LEU A 200 -15.87 5.69 -5.08
C LEU A 200 -15.80 6.94 -4.20
N SER A 201 -14.61 7.53 -4.02
CA SER A 201 -14.45 8.77 -3.27
C SER A 201 -15.16 9.97 -3.91
N GLU A 202 -15.34 9.95 -5.22
CA GLU A 202 -16.07 10.94 -6.04
C GLU A 202 -17.58 10.66 -6.11
N GLY A 203 -18.05 9.55 -5.53
CA GLY A 203 -19.47 9.17 -5.50
C GLY A 203 -19.93 8.34 -6.69
N ASN A 204 -19.03 7.96 -7.60
CA ASN A 204 -19.37 7.09 -8.73
C ASN A 204 -19.46 5.64 -8.26
N LEU A 205 -20.68 5.08 -8.31
CA LEU A 205 -21.00 3.73 -7.82
C LEU A 205 -21.06 2.68 -8.94
N PHE A 206 -20.80 3.07 -10.19
CA PHE A 206 -20.76 2.16 -11.34
C PHE A 206 -19.32 1.79 -11.68
N PRO A 207 -19.08 0.55 -12.14
CA PRO A 207 -17.72 0.14 -12.48
C PRO A 207 -17.21 0.90 -13.72
N GLU A 208 -16.11 1.64 -13.56
CA GLU A 208 -15.45 2.33 -14.68
C GLU A 208 -14.49 1.42 -15.43
N GLN A 209 -13.90 0.44 -14.73
CA GLN A 209 -12.88 -0.43 -15.31
C GLN A 209 -12.90 -1.83 -14.70
N ASN A 210 -12.57 -2.85 -15.54
CA ASN A 210 -12.09 -4.17 -15.11
C ASN A 210 -13.05 -5.03 -14.27
N PHE A 211 -14.33 -4.69 -14.24
CA PHE A 211 -15.39 -5.54 -13.70
C PHE A 211 -16.32 -5.97 -14.83
N THR A 212 -16.78 -7.20 -14.79
CA THR A 212 -17.65 -7.74 -15.85
C THR A 212 -19.00 -7.03 -15.92
N ASP A 213 -19.53 -6.69 -14.74
CA ASP A 213 -20.82 -6.01 -14.59
C ASP A 213 -20.95 -5.39 -13.18
N GLN A 214 -22.06 -4.68 -12.95
CA GLN A 214 -22.38 -4.04 -11.67
C GLN A 214 -22.46 -5.05 -10.50
N THR A 215 -22.97 -6.25 -10.73
CA THR A 215 -23.11 -7.27 -9.71
C THR A 215 -21.76 -7.77 -9.26
N HIS A 216 -20.84 -8.01 -10.20
CA HIS A 216 -19.46 -8.38 -9.91
C HIS A 216 -18.74 -7.26 -9.14
N PHE A 217 -18.89 -6.01 -9.55
CA PHE A 217 -18.34 -4.86 -8.84
C PHE A 217 -18.80 -4.82 -7.37
N ILE A 218 -20.12 -4.91 -7.11
CA ILE A 218 -20.66 -4.89 -5.75
C ILE A 218 -20.11 -6.06 -4.91
N LYS A 219 -19.97 -7.25 -5.49
CA LYS A 219 -19.43 -8.43 -4.78
C LYS A 219 -17.96 -8.24 -4.40
N GLU A 220 -17.14 -7.74 -5.31
CA GLU A 220 -15.71 -7.50 -5.03
C GLU A 220 -15.52 -6.38 -3.99
N ILE A 221 -16.29 -5.27 -4.06
CA ILE A 221 -16.25 -4.23 -3.03
C ILE A 221 -16.63 -4.80 -1.67
N ARG A 222 -17.73 -5.56 -1.57
CA ARG A 222 -18.14 -6.19 -0.31
C ARG A 222 -17.10 -7.16 0.24
N LYS A 223 -16.44 -7.91 -0.64
CA LYS A 223 -15.39 -8.86 -0.26
C LYS A 223 -14.20 -8.16 0.41
N TYR A 224 -13.73 -7.05 -0.17
CA TYR A 224 -12.51 -6.37 0.28
C TYR A 224 -12.74 -5.22 1.25
N ALA A 225 -13.94 -4.65 1.30
CA ALA A 225 -14.26 -3.55 2.22
C ALA A 225 -15.24 -3.95 3.34
N GLY A 226 -15.88 -5.11 3.26
CA GLY A 226 -16.90 -5.53 4.21
C GLY A 226 -18.23 -4.76 4.09
N VAL A 227 -18.32 -3.78 3.19
CA VAL A 227 -19.49 -2.89 3.02
C VAL A 227 -19.85 -2.74 1.54
N THR A 228 -21.01 -2.13 1.28
CA THR A 228 -21.44 -1.84 -0.10
C THR A 228 -20.65 -0.66 -0.71
N PRO A 229 -20.60 -0.53 -2.06
CA PRO A 229 -20.00 0.64 -2.73
C PRO A 229 -20.57 1.96 -2.21
N LYS A 230 -21.89 2.03 -1.95
CA LYS A 230 -22.56 3.22 -1.42
C LYS A 230 -22.12 3.58 0.00
N GLU A 231 -21.93 2.60 0.86
CA GLU A 231 -21.41 2.82 2.23
C GLU A 231 -19.95 3.21 2.21
N LEU A 232 -19.13 2.57 1.37
CA LEU A 232 -17.72 2.88 1.20
C LEU A 232 -17.52 4.30 0.64
N SER A 233 -18.28 4.69 -0.38
CA SER A 233 -18.27 6.02 -0.97
C SER A 233 -18.65 7.12 0.02
N LYS A 234 -19.67 6.88 0.85
CA LYS A 234 -20.05 7.84 1.91
C LYS A 234 -18.96 8.05 2.94
N ASN A 235 -18.16 7.02 3.20
CA ASN A 235 -17.08 7.02 4.17
C ASN A 235 -17.46 7.80 5.45
N LYS A 236 -18.58 7.40 6.08
CA LYS A 236 -19.10 8.10 7.24
C LYS A 236 -18.03 8.20 8.31
N ASP A 237 -17.87 9.39 8.87
CA ASP A 237 -16.87 9.75 9.90
C ASP A 237 -15.42 9.50 9.47
N GLY A 238 -15.17 9.30 8.17
CA GLY A 238 -13.82 9.10 7.61
C GLY A 238 -13.17 7.77 8.00
N ARG A 239 -13.96 6.79 8.43
CA ARG A 239 -13.45 5.53 9.01
C ARG A 239 -12.58 4.69 8.07
N PHE A 240 -12.76 4.79 6.76
CA PHE A 240 -11.91 4.13 5.77
C PHE A 240 -10.78 5.09 5.39
N ILE A 241 -9.58 4.85 5.94
CA ILE A 241 -8.47 5.79 5.83
C ILE A 241 -7.98 5.95 4.38
N ASP A 242 -7.96 4.88 3.59
CA ASP A 242 -7.55 4.92 2.20
C ASP A 242 -8.44 5.83 1.36
N ILE A 243 -9.76 5.79 1.57
CA ILE A 243 -10.73 6.67 0.90
C ILE A 243 -10.55 8.14 1.35
N THR A 244 -10.22 8.34 2.63
CA THR A 244 -9.94 9.68 3.18
C THR A 244 -8.63 10.23 2.61
N ALA A 245 -7.59 9.40 2.53
CA ALA A 245 -6.28 9.79 2.02
C ALA A 245 -6.33 10.21 0.55
N ILE A 246 -7.07 9.49 -0.30
CA ILE A 246 -7.19 9.81 -1.73
C ILE A 246 -7.75 11.22 -1.97
N LYS A 247 -8.68 11.69 -1.15
CA LYS A 247 -9.23 13.06 -1.25
C LYS A 247 -8.15 14.14 -0.99
N ASN A 248 -7.09 13.77 -0.31
CA ASN A 248 -5.96 14.64 0.05
C ASN A 248 -4.72 14.38 -0.83
N PHE A 249 -4.79 13.46 -1.81
CA PHE A 249 -3.70 13.22 -2.75
C PHE A 249 -3.56 14.42 -3.68
N PRO A 250 -2.34 14.94 -3.93
CA PRO A 250 -2.11 15.93 -4.97
C PRO A 250 -2.55 15.35 -6.33
N ALA A 251 -3.25 16.17 -7.10
CA ALA A 251 -3.72 15.84 -8.45
C ALA A 251 -2.54 15.64 -9.42
#